data_8207c58f5efb2121dd9ae2c23c281147
#
_entry.id   8207c58f5efb2121dd9ae2c23c281147
#
_cell.length_a   1.000
_cell.length_b   1.000
_cell.length_c   1.000
_cell.angle_alpha   90.00
_cell.angle_beta   90.00
_cell.angle_gamma   90.00
#
_symmetry.space_group_name_H-M   'P 1'
#
loop_
_entity.id
_entity.type
_entity.pdbx_description
1 polymer ?
#
loop_
_entity_poly.entity_id
_entity_poly.type
_entity_poly.pdbx_seq_one_letter_code
_entity_poly.pdbx_strand_id
1 'polypeptide(L)'
;MAEQESQLVVGAATVDITIVLVNYNTCHLLDELFASVVRATKGLSLQLIVIDNGSADGSVEYLKSSSYPYELIVNKENVGFGRANNQALPLARGRYVLLLNTDAFVSEETLTCTVAWMDEHPECGVLGVKLVGRDGKLQPSCRYRPNVANIFLNKTGFWMLLPFVKAVDDMTWAHDAIRECDWVPGCYYLIRREVLRAVGLFDPRFFMYYEEVDHCIRVKQAGWKVFFYPFTQVVHIGGESAKSVAKISKIGRQISALQVESEWLFIRKHHGVGGLFLHAFLVVLADLIQLFKDLLRWRGWSLAMQNLGRSRSALSILHKTRWGQVPTR
;
A
#
# COMPACT_ATOMS: atom_id res chain seq x y z
N MET A 1 12.72 24.68 -2.44
CA MET A 1 13.08 23.79 -1.33
C MET A 1 12.06 24.07 -0.22
N ALA A 2 10.93 23.38 -0.25
CA ALA A 2 10.02 23.40 0.89
C ALA A 2 10.59 22.36 1.86
N GLU A 3 10.93 22.80 3.05
CA GLU A 3 11.31 21.97 4.18
C GLU A 3 10.21 20.93 4.37
N GLN A 4 10.56 19.65 4.19
CA GLN A 4 9.82 18.56 4.75
C GLN A 4 9.97 18.71 6.27
N GLU A 5 9.02 19.37 6.92
CA GLU A 5 8.81 19.15 8.34
C GLU A 5 8.53 17.65 8.47
N SER A 6 9.56 16.92 8.86
CA SER A 6 9.43 15.54 9.28
C SER A 6 8.44 15.57 10.46
N GLN A 7 7.25 15.07 10.25
CA GLN A 7 6.31 14.82 11.33
C GLN A 7 6.92 13.73 12.21
N LEU A 8 7.78 14.17 13.14
CA LEU A 8 8.54 13.33 14.02
C LEU A 8 7.60 12.66 15.02
N VAL A 9 7.75 11.37 15.17
CA VAL A 9 7.20 10.62 16.31
C VAL A 9 7.88 11.15 17.57
N VAL A 10 7.16 11.97 18.35
CA VAL A 10 7.71 12.71 19.49
C VAL A 10 7.68 11.86 20.76
N GLY A 11 8.76 11.92 21.58
CA GLY A 11 8.82 11.33 22.91
C GLY A 11 9.23 9.85 22.97
N ALA A 12 9.30 9.29 24.17
CA ALA A 12 9.55 7.88 24.44
C ALA A 12 8.30 7.03 24.12
N ALA A 13 8.50 5.75 23.78
CA ALA A 13 7.39 4.79 23.65
C ALA A 13 6.77 4.53 25.03
N THR A 14 5.44 4.53 25.12
CA THR A 14 4.70 4.29 26.36
C THR A 14 3.77 3.10 26.29
N VAL A 15 3.56 2.53 25.09
CA VAL A 15 2.79 1.32 24.83
C VAL A 15 3.53 0.42 23.86
N ASP A 16 3.14 -0.84 23.78
CA ASP A 16 3.78 -1.82 22.87
C ASP A 16 3.48 -1.49 21.41
N ILE A 17 2.22 -1.22 21.09
CA ILE A 17 1.79 -1.02 19.71
C ILE A 17 0.79 0.14 19.60
N THR A 18 1.00 1.01 18.60
CA THR A 18 -0.03 1.92 18.09
C THR A 18 -0.60 1.32 16.81
N ILE A 19 -1.91 1.10 16.76
CA ILE A 19 -2.61 0.70 15.53
C ILE A 19 -3.24 1.94 14.92
N VAL A 20 -2.99 2.17 13.65
CA VAL A 20 -3.55 3.26 12.86
C VAL A 20 -4.51 2.68 11.84
N LEU A 21 -5.76 3.10 11.89
CA LEU A 21 -6.84 2.71 10.97
C LEU A 21 -7.24 3.93 10.14
N VAL A 22 -7.16 3.83 8.82
CA VAL A 22 -7.70 4.85 7.91
C VAL A 22 -9.01 4.34 7.32
N ASN A 23 -10.11 4.94 7.73
CA ASN A 23 -11.45 4.62 7.25
C ASN A 23 -11.86 5.55 6.10
N TYR A 24 -12.41 4.98 5.04
CA TYR A 24 -13.08 5.73 3.98
C TYR A 24 -14.22 4.92 3.38
N ASN A 25 -15.48 5.28 3.75
CA ASN A 25 -16.70 4.62 3.32
C ASN A 25 -16.70 3.09 3.52
N THR A 26 -16.27 2.63 4.69
CA THR A 26 -16.25 1.22 5.08
C THR A 26 -16.94 0.98 6.42
N CYS A 27 -17.98 1.76 6.76
CA CYS A 27 -18.75 1.68 8.00
C CYS A 27 -19.15 0.25 8.34
N HIS A 28 -19.60 -0.50 7.34
CA HIS A 28 -20.08 -1.89 7.45
C HIS A 28 -19.01 -2.91 7.89
N LEU A 29 -17.74 -2.54 7.89
CA LEU A 29 -16.61 -3.40 8.31
C LEU A 29 -16.08 -3.07 9.71
N LEU A 30 -16.44 -1.91 10.27
CA LEU A 30 -15.82 -1.40 11.50
C LEU A 30 -16.06 -2.30 12.71
N ASP A 31 -17.26 -2.87 12.87
CA ASP A 31 -17.55 -3.80 13.97
C ASP A 31 -16.68 -5.04 13.94
N GLU A 32 -16.58 -5.69 12.77
CA GLU A 32 -15.76 -6.90 12.57
C GLU A 32 -14.28 -6.58 12.81
N LEU A 33 -13.82 -5.41 12.31
CA LEU A 33 -12.46 -4.95 12.47
C LEU A 33 -12.11 -4.73 13.96
N PHE A 34 -12.89 -3.92 14.67
CA PHE A 34 -12.64 -3.64 16.09
C PHE A 34 -12.67 -4.91 16.92
N ALA A 35 -13.63 -5.80 16.67
CA ALA A 35 -13.68 -7.10 17.33
C ALA A 35 -12.42 -7.94 17.07
N SER A 36 -11.87 -7.91 15.85
CA SER A 36 -10.62 -8.62 15.52
C SER A 36 -9.42 -8.02 16.25
N VAL A 37 -9.30 -6.69 16.28
CA VAL A 37 -8.23 -5.97 16.96
C VAL A 37 -8.25 -6.23 18.47
N VAL A 38 -9.42 -6.13 19.12
CA VAL A 38 -9.57 -6.39 20.56
C VAL A 38 -9.15 -7.80 20.93
N ARG A 39 -9.52 -8.81 20.13
CA ARG A 39 -9.08 -10.19 20.36
C ARG A 39 -7.56 -10.37 20.23
N ALA A 40 -6.98 -9.69 19.24
CA ALA A 40 -5.55 -9.83 18.91
C ALA A 40 -4.61 -9.11 19.89
N THR A 41 -5.11 -8.20 20.72
CA THR A 41 -4.29 -7.38 21.62
C THR A 41 -4.11 -7.94 23.02
N LYS A 42 -4.54 -9.18 23.30
CA LYS A 42 -4.32 -9.81 24.60
C LYS A 42 -2.82 -9.84 24.95
N GLY A 43 -2.46 -9.26 26.11
CA GLY A 43 -1.08 -9.22 26.60
C GLY A 43 -0.20 -8.11 26.03
N LEU A 44 -0.75 -7.23 25.19
CA LEU A 44 -0.06 -6.05 24.68
C LEU A 44 -0.74 -4.76 25.15
N SER A 45 0.05 -3.76 25.50
CA SER A 45 -0.45 -2.40 25.71
C SER A 45 -0.70 -1.72 24.36
N LEU A 46 -1.94 -1.29 24.13
CA LEU A 46 -2.43 -0.78 22.84
C LEU A 46 -2.77 0.70 22.91
N GLN A 47 -2.39 1.43 21.87
CA GLN A 47 -3.03 2.66 21.44
C GLN A 47 -3.72 2.45 20.10
N LEU A 48 -4.96 2.89 19.96
CA LEU A 48 -5.70 2.85 18.70
C LEU A 48 -5.98 4.28 18.23
N ILE A 49 -5.62 4.59 16.99
CA ILE A 49 -5.89 5.86 16.31
C ILE A 49 -6.71 5.56 15.07
N VAL A 50 -7.87 6.19 14.97
CA VAL A 50 -8.76 6.04 13.81
C VAL A 50 -8.81 7.37 13.05
N ILE A 51 -8.56 7.34 11.76
CA ILE A 51 -8.70 8.50 10.89
C ILE A 51 -9.87 8.23 9.94
N ASP A 52 -10.96 8.95 10.12
CA ASP A 52 -11.99 9.00 9.09
C ASP A 52 -11.57 9.98 8.00
N ASN A 53 -11.43 9.48 6.79
CA ASN A 53 -10.83 10.22 5.68
C ASN A 53 -11.89 10.87 4.78
N GLY A 54 -12.92 11.47 5.39
CA GLY A 54 -14.00 12.16 4.68
C GLY A 54 -15.07 11.21 4.18
N SER A 55 -15.52 10.27 5.00
CA SER A 55 -16.58 9.31 4.66
C SER A 55 -17.96 9.98 4.57
N ALA A 56 -18.85 9.36 3.77
CA ALA A 56 -20.23 9.80 3.57
C ALA A 56 -21.25 8.66 3.77
N ASP A 57 -20.84 7.56 4.43
CA ASP A 57 -21.62 6.31 4.59
C ASP A 57 -22.12 6.05 6.02
N GLY A 58 -22.08 7.08 6.89
CA GLY A 58 -22.42 6.94 8.31
C GLY A 58 -21.23 6.54 9.21
N SER A 59 -20.03 6.37 8.65
CA SER A 59 -18.83 6.02 9.43
C SER A 59 -18.54 7.00 10.55
N VAL A 60 -18.67 8.31 10.31
CA VAL A 60 -18.35 9.35 11.31
C VAL A 60 -19.29 9.27 12.51
N GLU A 61 -20.59 9.08 12.27
CA GLU A 61 -21.61 8.94 13.30
C GLU A 61 -21.36 7.68 14.14
N TYR A 62 -21.08 6.57 13.46
CA TYR A 62 -20.72 5.29 14.10
C TYR A 62 -19.48 5.48 15.00
N LEU A 63 -18.40 6.04 14.45
CA LEU A 63 -17.15 6.25 15.20
C LEU A 63 -17.33 7.17 16.39
N LYS A 64 -18.13 8.22 16.29
CA LYS A 64 -18.41 9.13 17.44
C LYS A 64 -19.24 8.49 18.54
N SER A 65 -20.10 7.52 18.20
CA SER A 65 -20.99 6.83 19.15
C SER A 65 -20.40 5.54 19.73
N SER A 66 -19.30 5.04 19.16
CA SER A 66 -18.68 3.79 19.55
C SER A 66 -18.05 3.86 20.95
N SER A 67 -18.17 2.78 21.73
CA SER A 67 -17.57 2.63 23.05
C SER A 67 -16.12 2.15 23.03
N TYR A 68 -15.55 1.82 21.87
CA TYR A 68 -14.17 1.40 21.77
C TYR A 68 -13.22 2.57 22.11
N PRO A 69 -12.13 2.33 22.87
CA PRO A 69 -11.20 3.39 23.23
C PRO A 69 -10.23 3.66 22.08
N TYR A 70 -10.39 4.77 21.38
CA TYR A 70 -9.47 5.26 20.35
C TYR A 70 -9.42 6.78 20.28
N GLU A 71 -8.35 7.29 19.70
CA GLU A 71 -8.21 8.68 19.30
C GLU A 71 -8.78 8.84 17.88
N LEU A 72 -9.74 9.76 17.68
CA LEU A 72 -10.43 9.93 16.39
C LEU A 72 -9.99 11.24 15.73
N ILE A 73 -9.56 11.13 14.47
CA ILE A 73 -9.32 12.25 13.55
C ILE A 73 -10.38 12.18 12.45
N VAL A 74 -11.07 13.29 12.17
CA VAL A 74 -12.09 13.36 11.10
C VAL A 74 -11.65 14.38 10.06
N ASN A 75 -11.34 13.91 8.87
CA ASN A 75 -11.03 14.76 7.72
C ASN A 75 -12.31 15.25 7.05
N LYS A 76 -12.28 16.48 6.52
CA LYS A 76 -13.40 17.04 5.76
C LYS A 76 -13.55 16.41 4.37
N GLU A 77 -12.46 15.90 3.82
CA GLU A 77 -12.37 15.29 2.49
C GLU A 77 -11.33 14.17 2.47
N ASN A 78 -11.35 13.32 1.47
CA ASN A 78 -10.35 12.28 1.27
C ASN A 78 -9.01 12.90 0.86
N VAL A 79 -8.06 12.92 1.80
CA VAL A 79 -6.71 13.48 1.59
C VAL A 79 -5.72 12.46 0.99
N GLY A 80 -6.15 11.21 0.78
CA GLY A 80 -5.34 10.09 0.32
C GLY A 80 -4.79 9.25 1.47
N PHE A 81 -4.41 7.99 1.15
CA PHE A 81 -4.03 7.00 2.15
C PHE A 81 -2.74 7.41 2.90
N GLY A 82 -1.70 7.80 2.16
CA GLY A 82 -0.43 8.17 2.77
C GLY A 82 -0.53 9.40 3.70
N ARG A 83 -1.22 10.45 3.25
CA ARG A 83 -1.40 11.68 4.06
C ARG A 83 -2.26 11.42 5.29
N ALA A 84 -3.31 10.61 5.17
CA ALA A 84 -4.14 10.25 6.31
C ALA A 84 -3.33 9.48 7.38
N ASN A 85 -2.57 8.45 7.00
CA ASN A 85 -1.71 7.73 7.93
C ASN A 85 -0.67 8.64 8.61
N ASN A 86 -0.10 9.60 7.86
CA ASN A 86 0.88 10.54 8.42
C ASN A 86 0.30 11.41 9.56
N GLN A 87 -1.01 11.68 9.58
CA GLN A 87 -1.66 12.45 10.65
C GLN A 87 -1.58 11.75 12.01
N ALA A 88 -1.46 10.42 12.04
CA ALA A 88 -1.33 9.67 13.28
C ALA A 88 0.06 9.77 13.93
N LEU A 89 1.10 10.10 13.16
CA LEU A 89 2.48 10.02 13.65
C LEU A 89 2.78 10.87 14.88
N PRO A 90 2.32 12.15 14.97
CA PRO A 90 2.54 12.98 16.16
C PRO A 90 1.87 12.43 17.43
N LEU A 91 0.83 11.61 17.28
CA LEU A 91 0.07 11.01 18.36
C LEU A 91 0.58 9.62 18.74
N ALA A 92 1.31 8.95 17.86
CA ALA A 92 1.73 7.56 18.03
C ALA A 92 2.70 7.40 19.21
N ARG A 93 2.35 6.50 20.17
CA ARG A 93 3.11 6.21 21.40
C ARG A 93 3.70 4.80 21.45
N GLY A 94 3.40 3.95 20.45
CA GLY A 94 3.86 2.57 20.40
C GLY A 94 5.36 2.41 20.14
N ARG A 95 5.97 1.36 20.69
CA ARG A 95 7.30 0.87 20.25
C ARG A 95 7.24 0.45 18.77
N TYR A 96 6.08 -0.06 18.37
CA TYR A 96 5.73 -0.37 17.00
C TYR A 96 4.50 0.42 16.57
N VAL A 97 4.43 0.75 15.29
CA VAL A 97 3.25 1.36 14.66
C VAL A 97 2.75 0.42 13.58
N LEU A 98 1.53 -0.06 13.71
CA LEU A 98 0.85 -0.90 12.73
C LEU A 98 -0.12 -0.04 11.93
N LEU A 99 0.08 0.05 10.63
CA LEU A 99 -0.96 0.50 9.72
C LEU A 99 -1.81 -0.72 9.36
N LEU A 100 -3.10 -0.64 9.61
CA LEU A 100 -4.05 -1.72 9.33
C LEU A 100 -5.24 -1.16 8.54
N ASN A 101 -5.53 -1.76 7.40
CA ASN A 101 -6.70 -1.36 6.61
C ASN A 101 -8.00 -1.77 7.29
N THR A 102 -9.08 -1.02 7.05
CA THR A 102 -10.41 -1.33 7.60
C THR A 102 -11.04 -2.59 7.04
N ASP A 103 -10.52 -3.12 5.94
CA ASP A 103 -10.89 -4.39 5.31
C ASP A 103 -9.89 -5.54 5.54
N ALA A 104 -9.03 -5.40 6.58
CA ALA A 104 -8.02 -6.37 6.99
C ALA A 104 -8.28 -6.85 8.43
N PHE A 105 -8.49 -8.15 8.62
CA PHE A 105 -8.88 -8.74 9.90
C PHE A 105 -7.76 -9.62 10.44
N VAL A 106 -7.30 -9.30 11.64
CA VAL A 106 -6.21 -10.00 12.33
C VAL A 106 -6.75 -11.21 13.12
N SER A 107 -5.96 -12.29 13.18
CA SER A 107 -6.21 -13.41 14.09
C SER A 107 -5.76 -13.07 15.53
N GLU A 108 -6.20 -13.88 16.52
CA GLU A 108 -5.92 -13.63 17.94
C GLU A 108 -4.41 -13.51 18.25
N GLU A 109 -3.57 -14.28 17.58
CA GLU A 109 -2.12 -14.31 17.83
C GLU A 109 -1.31 -13.35 16.93
N THR A 110 -1.95 -12.69 15.94
CA THR A 110 -1.23 -11.94 14.92
C THR A 110 -0.33 -10.87 15.53
N LEU A 111 -0.84 -10.07 16.46
CA LEU A 111 -0.10 -8.94 17.03
C LEU A 111 0.99 -9.42 17.99
N THR A 112 0.68 -10.38 18.84
CA THR A 112 1.65 -10.89 19.83
C THR A 112 2.83 -11.58 19.17
N CYS A 113 2.60 -12.45 18.18
CA CYS A 113 3.69 -13.14 17.51
C CYS A 113 4.53 -12.21 16.61
N THR A 114 3.93 -11.22 15.97
CA THR A 114 4.69 -10.29 15.13
C THR A 114 5.51 -9.30 15.96
N VAL A 115 4.97 -8.80 17.08
CA VAL A 115 5.71 -7.96 18.03
C VAL A 115 6.87 -8.73 18.64
N ALA A 116 6.63 -9.96 19.16
CA ALA A 116 7.68 -10.80 19.72
C ALA A 116 8.78 -11.08 18.70
N TRP A 117 8.42 -11.43 17.47
CA TRP A 117 9.40 -11.68 16.40
C TRP A 117 10.24 -10.41 16.09
N MET A 118 9.62 -9.23 16.03
CA MET A 118 10.36 -7.99 15.81
C MET A 118 11.26 -7.63 17.00
N ASP A 119 10.89 -7.98 18.24
CA ASP A 119 11.74 -7.78 19.42
C ASP A 119 13.05 -8.63 19.32
N GLU A 120 12.96 -9.84 18.75
CA GLU A 120 14.10 -10.74 18.53
C GLU A 120 14.94 -10.36 17.30
N HIS A 121 14.41 -9.52 16.39
CA HIS A 121 15.06 -9.15 15.12
C HIS A 121 15.20 -7.62 15.01
N PRO A 122 16.20 -7.02 15.70
CA PRO A 122 16.39 -5.57 15.74
C PRO A 122 16.70 -4.96 14.37
N GLU A 123 17.20 -5.73 13.42
CA GLU A 123 17.42 -5.29 12.04
C GLU A 123 16.13 -5.13 11.22
N CYS A 124 15.03 -5.71 11.69
CA CYS A 124 13.72 -5.55 11.02
C CYS A 124 13.15 -4.16 11.29
N GLY A 125 13.05 -3.37 10.23
CA GLY A 125 12.42 -2.05 10.26
C GLY A 125 10.94 -2.10 9.92
N VAL A 126 10.54 -2.99 9.01
CA VAL A 126 9.15 -3.18 8.56
C VAL A 126 8.85 -4.66 8.41
N LEU A 127 7.69 -5.07 8.92
CA LEU A 127 7.18 -6.43 8.85
C LEU A 127 5.81 -6.48 8.21
N GLY A 128 5.65 -7.32 7.19
CA GLY A 128 4.36 -7.73 6.64
C GLY A 128 4.08 -9.20 6.95
N VAL A 129 2.83 -9.61 6.82
CA VAL A 129 2.38 -10.97 7.13
C VAL A 129 1.73 -11.65 5.92
N LYS A 130 1.42 -12.93 6.06
CA LYS A 130 0.66 -13.68 5.06
C LYS A 130 -0.76 -13.11 4.93
N LEU A 131 -1.12 -12.71 3.72
CA LEU A 131 -2.45 -12.21 3.39
C LEU A 131 -3.25 -13.27 2.66
N VAL A 132 -4.50 -13.43 3.06
CA VAL A 132 -5.45 -14.34 2.41
C VAL A 132 -6.78 -13.62 2.16
N GLY A 133 -7.43 -13.95 1.07
CA GLY A 133 -8.81 -13.49 0.83
C GLY A 133 -9.81 -14.17 1.76
N ARG A 134 -11.06 -13.70 1.80
CA ARG A 134 -12.16 -14.42 2.52
C ARG A 134 -12.40 -15.83 1.95
N ASP A 135 -11.99 -16.08 0.72
CA ASP A 135 -12.03 -17.41 0.07
C ASP A 135 -10.82 -18.30 0.43
N GLY A 136 -9.95 -17.84 1.33
CA GLY A 136 -8.74 -18.53 1.76
C GLY A 136 -7.59 -18.50 0.74
N LYS A 137 -7.76 -17.86 -0.41
CA LYS A 137 -6.69 -17.77 -1.42
C LYS A 137 -5.59 -16.80 -0.99
N LEU A 138 -4.37 -17.24 -1.19
CA LEU A 138 -3.18 -16.44 -0.94
C LEU A 138 -3.17 -15.15 -1.80
N GLN A 139 -2.85 -14.02 -1.16
CA GLN A 139 -2.61 -12.75 -1.83
C GLN A 139 -1.12 -12.41 -1.83
N PRO A 140 -0.62 -11.66 -2.84
CA PRO A 140 0.78 -11.23 -2.87
C PRO A 140 1.15 -10.42 -1.63
N SER A 141 2.11 -10.90 -0.85
CA SER A 141 2.50 -10.29 0.43
C SER A 141 4.00 -10.04 0.53
N CYS A 142 4.82 -10.94 -0.02
CA CYS A 142 6.27 -10.81 -0.12
C CYS A 142 6.61 -10.33 -1.53
N ARG A 143 6.95 -9.04 -1.69
CA ARG A 143 6.96 -8.41 -3.01
C ARG A 143 8.34 -7.85 -3.36
N TYR A 144 8.66 -7.78 -4.66
CA TYR A 144 9.91 -7.22 -5.17
C TYR A 144 9.72 -5.81 -5.71
N ARG A 145 10.80 -5.02 -5.66
CA ARG A 145 10.79 -3.62 -6.08
C ARG A 145 10.37 -3.49 -7.55
N PRO A 146 9.31 -2.71 -7.85
CA PRO A 146 8.98 -2.36 -9.21
C PRO A 146 10.10 -1.50 -9.83
N ASN A 147 10.47 -1.83 -11.06
CA ASN A 147 11.38 -1.06 -11.88
C ASN A 147 10.89 -1.04 -13.33
N VAL A 148 11.46 -0.16 -14.13
CA VAL A 148 11.04 0.05 -15.52
C VAL A 148 10.99 -1.25 -16.33
N ALA A 149 11.98 -2.14 -16.12
CA ALA A 149 12.06 -3.41 -16.88
C ALA A 149 10.99 -4.41 -16.42
N ASN A 150 10.86 -4.67 -15.11
CA ASN A 150 9.88 -5.67 -14.63
C ASN A 150 8.43 -5.20 -14.80
N ILE A 151 8.14 -3.89 -14.74
CA ILE A 151 6.82 -3.35 -15.09
C ILE A 151 6.48 -3.66 -16.55
N PHE A 152 7.41 -3.41 -17.48
CA PHE A 152 7.24 -3.73 -18.90
C PHE A 152 7.05 -5.24 -19.15
N LEU A 153 7.90 -6.05 -18.54
CA LEU A 153 7.84 -7.51 -18.69
C LEU A 153 6.54 -8.10 -18.13
N ASN A 154 6.07 -7.59 -16.97
CA ASN A 154 4.76 -7.97 -16.43
C ASN A 154 3.62 -7.57 -17.36
N LYS A 155 3.63 -6.33 -17.85
CA LYS A 155 2.57 -5.81 -18.72
C LYS A 155 2.49 -6.56 -20.06
N THR A 156 3.63 -6.98 -20.60
CA THR A 156 3.70 -7.75 -21.86
C THR A 156 3.54 -9.25 -21.66
N GLY A 157 3.70 -9.78 -20.44
CA GLY A 157 3.75 -11.20 -20.14
C GLY A 157 5.07 -11.86 -20.52
N PHE A 158 6.08 -11.12 -20.95
CA PHE A 158 7.39 -11.67 -21.34
C PHE A 158 8.23 -12.17 -20.16
N TRP A 159 7.87 -11.80 -18.92
CA TRP A 159 8.51 -12.34 -17.72
C TRP A 159 8.47 -13.87 -17.68
N MET A 160 7.43 -14.52 -18.24
CA MET A 160 7.30 -15.98 -18.31
C MET A 160 8.37 -16.65 -19.16
N LEU A 161 9.03 -15.90 -20.06
CA LEU A 161 10.10 -16.38 -20.93
C LEU A 161 11.49 -16.16 -20.32
N LEU A 162 11.58 -15.44 -19.18
CA LEU A 162 12.82 -15.00 -18.57
C LEU A 162 12.87 -15.46 -17.08
N PRO A 163 13.25 -16.71 -16.80
CA PRO A 163 13.16 -17.32 -15.46
C PRO A 163 14.03 -16.64 -14.41
N PHE A 164 14.99 -15.79 -14.82
CA PHE A 164 15.84 -15.00 -13.93
C PHE A 164 15.24 -13.64 -13.55
N VAL A 165 14.10 -13.25 -14.15
CA VAL A 165 13.41 -11.99 -13.81
C VAL A 165 12.37 -12.29 -12.76
N LYS A 166 12.55 -11.68 -11.56
CA LYS A 166 11.55 -11.77 -10.51
C LYS A 166 10.35 -10.89 -10.86
N ALA A 167 9.17 -11.49 -10.90
CA ALA A 167 7.92 -10.74 -10.97
C ALA A 167 7.76 -9.90 -9.70
N VAL A 168 7.09 -8.74 -9.79
CA VAL A 168 6.80 -7.92 -8.60
C VAL A 168 6.04 -8.75 -7.57
N ASP A 169 5.09 -9.55 -8.03
CA ASP A 169 4.28 -10.48 -7.24
C ASP A 169 4.77 -11.92 -7.48
N ASP A 170 5.75 -12.35 -6.70
CA ASP A 170 6.25 -13.72 -6.80
C ASP A 170 5.31 -14.68 -6.08
N MET A 171 4.43 -15.31 -6.84
CA MET A 171 3.49 -16.34 -6.37
C MET A 171 3.97 -17.77 -6.67
N THR A 172 5.25 -17.95 -6.98
CA THR A 172 5.80 -19.25 -7.38
C THR A 172 6.20 -20.14 -6.19
N TRP A 173 6.04 -19.67 -4.97
CA TRP A 173 6.37 -20.39 -3.74
C TRP A 173 5.22 -20.37 -2.73
N ALA A 174 5.25 -21.27 -1.73
CA ALA A 174 4.13 -21.52 -0.82
C ALA A 174 3.86 -20.39 0.21
N HIS A 175 4.71 -19.36 0.30
CA HIS A 175 4.64 -18.31 1.34
C HIS A 175 4.56 -18.91 2.75
N ASP A 176 5.48 -19.86 3.06
CA ASP A 176 5.54 -20.64 4.28
C ASP A 176 6.85 -20.45 5.06
N ALA A 177 7.74 -19.58 4.56
CA ALA A 177 9.04 -19.28 5.18
C ALA A 177 9.21 -17.75 5.35
N ILE A 178 9.92 -17.33 6.41
CA ILE A 178 10.33 -15.94 6.60
C ILE A 178 11.26 -15.56 5.45
N ARG A 179 11.02 -14.40 4.85
CA ARG A 179 11.87 -13.85 3.78
C ARG A 179 12.11 -12.36 3.94
N GLU A 180 13.34 -11.94 3.72
CA GLU A 180 13.61 -10.55 3.39
C GLU A 180 13.04 -10.24 2.00
N CYS A 181 12.29 -9.15 1.89
CA CYS A 181 11.66 -8.71 0.65
C CYS A 181 11.97 -7.24 0.36
N ASP A 182 11.53 -6.75 -0.77
CA ASP A 182 11.73 -5.34 -1.09
C ASP A 182 10.64 -4.46 -0.50
N TRP A 183 9.41 -4.96 -0.43
CA TRP A 183 8.31 -4.27 0.20
C TRP A 183 7.16 -5.22 0.55
N VAL A 184 6.28 -4.77 1.44
CA VAL A 184 5.07 -5.46 1.89
C VAL A 184 3.87 -4.55 1.74
N PRO A 185 2.64 -5.08 1.50
CA PRO A 185 1.44 -4.27 1.32
C PRO A 185 1.04 -3.48 2.56
N GLY A 186 0.48 -2.27 2.34
CA GLY A 186 0.06 -1.36 3.40
C GLY A 186 -1.16 -1.81 4.21
N CYS A 187 -1.82 -2.93 3.86
CA CYS A 187 -2.99 -3.43 4.58
C CYS A 187 -2.67 -4.08 5.94
N TYR A 188 -1.47 -4.58 6.14
CA TYR A 188 -0.84 -4.93 7.41
C TYR A 188 0.63 -4.53 7.33
N TYR A 189 0.99 -3.41 7.94
CA TYR A 189 2.29 -2.79 7.77
C TYR A 189 2.84 -2.39 9.13
N LEU A 190 3.59 -3.31 9.78
CA LEU A 190 4.14 -3.12 11.12
C LEU A 190 5.52 -2.47 11.02
N ILE A 191 5.69 -1.33 11.66
CA ILE A 191 6.88 -0.48 11.55
C ILE A 191 7.52 -0.29 12.93
N ARG A 192 8.82 -0.45 13.00
CA ARG A 192 9.60 -0.08 14.18
C ARG A 192 9.64 1.44 14.35
N ARG A 193 9.43 1.94 15.58
CA ARG A 193 9.39 3.38 15.88
C ARG A 193 10.64 4.13 15.43
N GLU A 194 11.82 3.51 15.59
CA GLU A 194 13.11 4.07 15.20
C GLU A 194 13.19 4.35 13.69
N VAL A 195 12.56 3.51 12.88
CA VAL A 195 12.45 3.74 11.43
C VAL A 195 11.66 5.02 11.15
N LEU A 196 10.53 5.22 11.83
CA LEU A 196 9.71 6.43 11.65
C LEU A 196 10.47 7.70 12.06
N ARG A 197 11.33 7.60 13.08
CA ARG A 197 12.20 8.71 13.49
C ARG A 197 13.30 8.99 12.45
N ALA A 198 13.83 7.96 11.80
CA ALA A 198 14.93 8.09 10.86
C ALA A 198 14.49 8.55 9.47
N VAL A 199 13.36 8.03 8.96
CA VAL A 199 12.95 8.23 7.56
C VAL A 199 11.55 8.80 7.39
N GLY A 200 10.82 9.05 8.48
CA GLY A 200 9.39 9.43 8.45
C GLY A 200 8.51 8.28 7.97
N LEU A 201 7.26 8.56 7.59
CA LEU A 201 6.36 7.56 7.03
C LEU A 201 6.19 7.77 5.52
N PHE A 202 5.03 8.10 5.03
CA PHE A 202 4.74 8.14 3.60
C PHE A 202 5.02 9.52 2.98
N ASP A 203 5.55 9.51 1.77
CA ASP A 203 5.71 10.71 0.97
C ASP A 203 4.32 11.26 0.56
N PRO A 204 3.96 12.50 0.95
CA PRO A 204 2.63 13.05 0.73
C PRO A 204 2.27 13.28 -0.75
N ARG A 205 3.19 13.09 -1.67
CA ARG A 205 2.93 13.15 -3.11
C ARG A 205 2.11 11.96 -3.60
N PHE A 206 2.19 10.80 -2.93
CA PHE A 206 1.38 9.65 -3.26
C PHE A 206 0.00 9.77 -2.60
N PHE A 207 -1.04 9.90 -3.42
CA PHE A 207 -2.41 9.90 -2.92
C PHE A 207 -2.83 8.49 -2.52
N MET A 208 -2.54 7.51 -3.34
CA MET A 208 -2.80 6.08 -3.14
C MET A 208 -1.90 5.27 -4.08
N TYR A 209 -1.38 4.14 -3.58
CA TYR A 209 -0.41 3.25 -4.23
C TYR A 209 1.00 3.83 -4.33
N TYR A 210 2.00 2.97 -4.23
CA TYR A 210 3.43 3.26 -4.23
C TYR A 210 3.96 3.96 -2.97
N GLU A 211 3.13 4.45 -2.05
CA GLU A 211 3.58 5.05 -0.80
C GLU A 211 4.38 4.07 0.07
N GLU A 212 3.90 2.82 0.21
CA GLU A 212 4.59 1.76 0.93
C GLU A 212 5.84 1.26 0.20
N VAL A 213 5.81 1.24 -1.13
CA VAL A 213 6.98 0.89 -1.95
C VAL A 213 8.09 1.91 -1.76
N ASP A 214 7.76 3.19 -1.84
CA ASP A 214 8.68 4.31 -1.59
C ASP A 214 9.26 4.26 -0.18
N HIS A 215 8.39 4.03 0.81
CA HIS A 215 8.80 3.96 2.21
C HIS A 215 9.77 2.78 2.44
N CYS A 216 9.46 1.59 1.95
CA CYS A 216 10.34 0.43 2.09
C CYS A 216 11.72 0.66 1.44
N ILE A 217 11.79 1.38 0.31
CA ILE A 217 13.06 1.77 -0.31
C ILE A 217 13.85 2.67 0.64
N ARG A 218 13.23 3.70 1.23
CA ARG A 218 13.89 4.61 2.19
C ARG A 218 14.33 3.89 3.46
N VAL A 219 13.53 2.97 3.96
CA VAL A 219 13.85 2.09 5.09
C VAL A 219 15.11 1.28 4.80
N LYS A 220 15.18 0.61 3.64
CA LYS A 220 16.37 -0.17 3.23
C LYS A 220 17.60 0.72 3.02
N GLN A 221 17.44 1.92 2.46
CA GLN A 221 18.51 2.90 2.30
C GLN A 221 19.07 3.41 3.65
N ALA A 222 18.25 3.43 4.69
CA ALA A 222 18.66 3.76 6.06
C ALA A 222 19.28 2.58 6.83
N GLY A 223 19.49 1.44 6.17
CA GLY A 223 20.16 0.25 6.74
C GLY A 223 19.25 -0.75 7.42
N TRP A 224 17.93 -0.55 7.40
CA TRP A 224 16.96 -1.49 7.94
C TRP A 224 16.56 -2.52 6.90
N LYS A 225 15.98 -3.66 7.37
CA LYS A 225 15.44 -4.70 6.52
C LYS A 225 13.91 -4.69 6.53
N VAL A 226 13.32 -5.20 5.45
CA VAL A 226 11.89 -5.44 5.30
C VAL A 226 11.66 -6.95 5.23
N PHE A 227 10.79 -7.47 6.09
CA PHE A 227 10.54 -8.92 6.17
C PHE A 227 9.08 -9.27 5.94
N PHE A 228 8.88 -10.44 5.39
CA PHE A 228 7.62 -11.16 5.33
C PHE A 228 7.62 -12.28 6.36
N TYR A 229 6.57 -12.33 7.22
CA TYR A 229 6.38 -13.30 8.28
C TYR A 229 5.16 -14.19 7.97
N PRO A 230 5.33 -15.50 7.73
CA PRO A 230 4.26 -16.39 7.25
C PRO A 230 3.45 -17.09 8.34
N PHE A 231 3.92 -17.07 9.61
CA PHE A 231 3.37 -17.92 10.68
C PHE A 231 2.10 -17.35 11.33
N THR A 232 1.62 -16.24 10.83
CA THR A 232 0.27 -15.73 11.07
C THR A 232 -0.33 -15.25 9.76
N GLN A 233 -1.65 -15.11 9.72
CA GLN A 233 -2.34 -14.64 8.54
C GLN A 233 -3.35 -13.54 8.87
N VAL A 234 -3.53 -12.64 7.92
CA VAL A 234 -4.55 -11.59 7.95
C VAL A 234 -5.51 -11.83 6.80
N VAL A 235 -6.80 -11.85 7.11
CA VAL A 235 -7.86 -11.91 6.08
C VAL A 235 -8.05 -10.51 5.53
N HIS A 236 -7.75 -10.31 4.24
CA HIS A 236 -7.85 -9.03 3.57
C HIS A 236 -8.84 -9.13 2.40
N ILE A 237 -9.93 -8.36 2.47
CA ILE A 237 -10.97 -8.39 1.43
C ILE A 237 -10.42 -7.75 0.15
N GLY A 238 -9.73 -6.63 0.29
CA GLY A 238 -9.07 -5.91 -0.78
C GLY A 238 -9.98 -4.99 -1.60
N GLY A 239 -9.57 -3.74 -1.69
CA GLY A 239 -10.17 -2.77 -2.58
C GLY A 239 -11.49 -2.14 -2.12
N GLU A 240 -11.95 -2.34 -0.89
CA GLU A 240 -13.22 -1.78 -0.41
C GLU A 240 -13.20 -0.24 -0.42
N SER A 241 -12.17 0.38 0.15
CA SER A 241 -11.99 1.84 0.10
C SER A 241 -11.79 2.36 -1.33
N ALA A 242 -11.11 1.60 -2.19
CA ALA A 242 -10.91 1.98 -3.59
C ALA A 242 -12.20 1.89 -4.42
N LYS A 243 -13.08 0.94 -4.14
CA LYS A 243 -14.40 0.83 -4.78
C LYS A 243 -15.27 2.03 -4.47
N SER A 244 -15.18 2.60 -3.28
CA SER A 244 -15.96 3.78 -2.87
C SER A 244 -15.46 5.10 -3.46
N VAL A 245 -14.18 5.22 -3.82
CA VAL A 245 -13.62 6.39 -4.53
C VAL A 245 -14.11 6.45 -5.98
N ALA A 246 -14.50 5.31 -6.53
CA ALA A 246 -14.95 5.19 -7.88
C ALA A 246 -16.44 4.89 -7.92
N LYS A 247 -17.26 5.75 -8.53
CA LYS A 247 -18.48 5.26 -9.21
C LYS A 247 -17.98 4.27 -10.25
N ILE A 248 -18.04 2.98 -9.92
CA ILE A 248 -17.50 1.90 -10.75
C ILE A 248 -18.23 1.94 -12.08
N SER A 249 -17.70 2.67 -13.05
CA SER A 249 -17.99 2.38 -14.45
C SER A 249 -17.40 0.99 -14.70
N LYS A 250 -18.18 0.10 -15.24
CA LYS A 250 -18.08 -1.36 -15.44
C LYS A 250 -16.71 -2.00 -15.73
N ILE A 251 -15.59 -1.32 -15.65
CA ILE A 251 -14.24 -1.84 -15.93
C ILE A 251 -13.25 -0.97 -15.15
N GLY A 252 -12.78 -1.35 -14.00
CA GLY A 252 -11.54 -0.96 -13.30
C GLY A 252 -10.68 0.28 -13.71
N ARG A 253 -11.23 1.22 -14.48
CA ARG A 253 -10.49 2.31 -15.12
C ARG A 253 -10.00 3.38 -14.14
N GLN A 254 -10.63 3.51 -13.00
CA GLN A 254 -10.31 4.60 -12.07
C GLN A 254 -9.23 4.21 -11.08
N ILE A 255 -9.20 2.97 -10.63
CA ILE A 255 -8.08 2.39 -9.88
C ILE A 255 -6.80 2.52 -10.71
N SER A 256 -6.91 2.27 -12.03
CA SER A 256 -5.77 2.41 -12.93
C SER A 256 -5.24 3.84 -13.05
N ALA A 257 -6.08 4.88 -12.94
CA ALA A 257 -5.61 6.27 -13.06
C ALA A 257 -4.78 6.70 -11.86
N LEU A 258 -5.21 6.38 -10.62
CA LEU A 258 -4.43 6.65 -9.39
C LEU A 258 -3.11 5.86 -9.38
N GLN A 259 -3.17 4.60 -9.77
CA GLN A 259 -1.99 3.76 -9.84
C GLN A 259 -0.99 4.26 -10.89
N VAL A 260 -1.47 4.67 -12.07
CA VAL A 260 -0.62 5.26 -13.12
C VAL A 260 -0.02 6.59 -12.67
N GLU A 261 -0.77 7.44 -11.99
CA GLU A 261 -0.25 8.69 -11.45
C GLU A 261 0.90 8.43 -10.46
N SER A 262 0.66 7.56 -9.49
CA SER A 262 1.66 7.19 -8.48
C SER A 262 2.88 6.49 -9.12
N GLU A 263 2.67 5.68 -10.16
CA GLU A 263 3.76 5.06 -10.93
C GLU A 263 4.66 6.11 -11.59
N TRP A 264 4.09 7.16 -12.21
CA TRP A 264 4.87 8.25 -12.80
C TRP A 264 5.68 9.02 -11.76
N LEU A 265 5.07 9.35 -10.61
CA LEU A 265 5.74 10.01 -9.49
C LEU A 265 6.89 9.15 -8.96
N PHE A 266 6.64 7.84 -8.77
CA PHE A 266 7.62 6.87 -8.29
C PHE A 266 8.81 6.71 -9.25
N ILE A 267 8.54 6.50 -10.54
CA ILE A 267 9.60 6.36 -11.55
C ILE A 267 10.43 7.64 -11.63
N ARG A 268 9.79 8.80 -11.61
CA ARG A 268 10.50 10.09 -11.60
C ARG A 268 11.40 10.26 -10.37
N LYS A 269 10.91 9.86 -9.19
CA LYS A 269 11.64 9.96 -7.92
C LYS A 269 12.85 9.04 -7.88
N HIS A 270 12.67 7.78 -8.25
CA HIS A 270 13.66 6.73 -8.03
C HIS A 270 14.53 6.39 -9.25
N HIS A 271 14.12 6.76 -10.45
CA HIS A 271 14.84 6.49 -11.71
C HIS A 271 15.19 7.76 -12.48
N GLY A 272 14.81 8.93 -11.96
CA GLY A 272 15.15 10.23 -12.57
C GLY A 272 14.44 10.47 -13.90
N VAL A 273 14.95 11.47 -14.65
CA VAL A 273 14.39 11.88 -15.95
C VAL A 273 14.58 10.81 -17.02
N GLY A 274 15.78 10.22 -17.08
CA GLY A 274 16.10 9.17 -18.06
C GLY A 274 15.21 7.93 -17.89
N GLY A 275 15.04 7.49 -16.62
CA GLY A 275 14.11 6.39 -16.31
C GLY A 275 12.67 6.70 -16.67
N LEU A 276 12.23 7.95 -16.48
CA LEU A 276 10.88 8.39 -16.84
C LEU A 276 10.63 8.31 -18.35
N PHE A 277 11.56 8.79 -19.18
CA PHE A 277 11.42 8.72 -20.65
C PHE A 277 11.46 7.28 -21.14
N LEU A 278 12.37 6.45 -20.59
CA LEU A 278 12.42 5.04 -20.92
C LEU A 278 11.10 4.35 -20.53
N HIS A 279 10.58 4.64 -19.35
CA HIS A 279 9.30 4.07 -18.91
C HIS A 279 8.13 4.51 -19.82
N ALA A 280 8.05 5.79 -20.19
CA ALA A 280 7.04 6.29 -21.11
C ALA A 280 7.10 5.57 -22.47
N PHE A 281 8.28 5.39 -23.02
CA PHE A 281 8.48 4.62 -24.24
C PHE A 281 8.01 3.15 -24.08
N LEU A 282 8.41 2.49 -23.00
CA LEU A 282 8.06 1.09 -22.75
C LEU A 282 6.57 0.89 -22.46
N VAL A 283 5.88 1.84 -21.86
CA VAL A 283 4.41 1.82 -21.67
C VAL A 283 3.71 1.80 -23.03
N VAL A 284 4.11 2.67 -23.95
CA VAL A 284 3.54 2.70 -25.30
C VAL A 284 3.87 1.42 -26.06
N LEU A 285 5.12 0.96 -26.00
CA LEU A 285 5.55 -0.27 -26.67
C LEU A 285 4.78 -1.49 -26.12
N ALA A 286 4.57 -1.58 -24.82
CA ALA A 286 3.80 -2.66 -24.22
C ALA A 286 2.34 -2.68 -24.72
N ASP A 287 1.70 -1.53 -24.83
CA ASP A 287 0.32 -1.44 -25.33
C ASP A 287 0.25 -1.79 -26.85
N LEU A 288 1.26 -1.42 -27.64
CA LEU A 288 1.38 -1.86 -29.04
C LEU A 288 1.56 -3.38 -29.15
N ILE A 289 2.39 -3.99 -28.29
CA ILE A 289 2.55 -5.45 -28.22
C ILE A 289 1.23 -6.12 -27.85
N GLN A 290 0.48 -5.59 -26.87
CA GLN A 290 -0.82 -6.14 -26.50
C GLN A 290 -1.85 -5.97 -27.61
N LEU A 291 -1.88 -4.84 -28.30
CA LEU A 291 -2.72 -4.60 -29.47
C LEU A 291 -2.43 -5.67 -30.53
N PHE A 292 -1.16 -5.91 -30.86
CA PHE A 292 -0.78 -6.93 -31.84
C PHE A 292 -1.18 -8.35 -31.41
N LYS A 293 -0.97 -8.70 -30.14
CA LYS A 293 -1.42 -9.99 -29.56
C LYS A 293 -2.94 -10.17 -29.65
N ASP A 294 -3.72 -9.12 -29.39
CA ASP A 294 -5.18 -9.18 -29.43
C ASP A 294 -5.70 -9.31 -30.87
N LEU A 295 -5.04 -8.65 -31.83
CA LEU A 295 -5.33 -8.83 -33.26
C LEU A 295 -5.03 -10.27 -33.75
N LEU A 296 -3.88 -10.82 -33.38
CA LEU A 296 -3.51 -12.20 -33.73
C LEU A 296 -4.44 -13.23 -33.10
N ARG A 297 -5.01 -12.96 -31.95
CA ARG A 297 -5.95 -13.84 -31.22
C ARG A 297 -7.41 -13.62 -31.63
N TRP A 298 -7.68 -12.83 -32.65
CA TRP A 298 -9.02 -12.50 -33.15
C TRP A 298 -9.99 -12.02 -32.06
N ARG A 299 -9.46 -11.30 -31.04
CA ARG A 299 -10.26 -10.79 -29.89
C ARG A 299 -11.13 -9.59 -30.21
N GLY A 300 -11.13 -9.14 -31.47
CA GLY A 300 -11.93 -8.02 -31.96
C GLY A 300 -11.19 -6.66 -31.92
N TRP A 301 -11.47 -5.84 -32.94
CA TRP A 301 -10.86 -4.52 -33.14
C TRP A 301 -11.09 -3.57 -31.97
N SER A 302 -12.28 -3.63 -31.35
CA SER A 302 -12.64 -2.78 -30.20
C SER A 302 -11.70 -2.98 -29.00
N LEU A 303 -11.37 -4.24 -28.66
CA LEU A 303 -10.45 -4.55 -27.55
C LEU A 303 -9.02 -4.11 -27.88
N ALA A 304 -8.58 -4.33 -29.13
CA ALA A 304 -7.27 -3.90 -29.60
C ALA A 304 -7.12 -2.36 -29.48
N MET A 305 -8.11 -1.59 -29.86
CA MET A 305 -8.10 -0.12 -29.77
C MET A 305 -8.14 0.40 -28.32
N GLN A 306 -8.67 -0.38 -27.36
CA GLN A 306 -8.62 -0.01 -25.94
C GLN A 306 -7.18 0.10 -25.41
N ASN A 307 -6.23 -0.69 -25.93
CA ASN A 307 -4.82 -0.63 -25.52
C ASN A 307 -4.19 0.73 -25.88
N LEU A 308 -4.48 1.27 -27.09
CA LEU A 308 -4.04 2.62 -27.45
C LEU A 308 -4.67 3.71 -26.59
N GLY A 309 -5.94 3.53 -26.20
CA GLY A 309 -6.61 4.42 -25.25
C GLY A 309 -5.92 4.44 -23.88
N ARG A 310 -5.34 3.32 -23.42
CA ARG A 310 -4.57 3.24 -22.17
C ARG A 310 -3.29 4.06 -22.25
N SER A 311 -2.49 3.90 -23.31
CA SER A 311 -1.29 4.72 -23.51
C SER A 311 -1.61 6.21 -23.54
N ARG A 312 -2.66 6.61 -24.29
CA ARG A 312 -3.09 8.00 -24.35
C ARG A 312 -3.48 8.55 -22.98
N SER A 313 -4.20 7.77 -22.19
CA SER A 313 -4.57 8.13 -20.82
C SER A 313 -3.33 8.25 -19.93
N ALA A 314 -2.41 7.27 -19.97
CA ALA A 314 -1.19 7.28 -19.19
C ALA A 314 -0.30 8.51 -19.50
N LEU A 315 -0.10 8.82 -20.77
CA LEU A 315 0.67 10.00 -21.19
C LEU A 315 -0.04 11.32 -20.82
N SER A 316 -1.38 11.35 -20.85
CA SER A 316 -2.14 12.51 -20.36
C SER A 316 -1.91 12.74 -18.87
N ILE A 317 -1.89 11.66 -18.05
CA ILE A 317 -1.58 11.74 -16.61
C ILE A 317 -0.13 12.20 -16.41
N LEU A 318 0.83 11.67 -17.19
CA LEU A 318 2.22 12.12 -17.15
C LEU A 318 2.35 13.63 -17.38
N HIS A 319 1.63 14.17 -18.36
CA HIS A 319 1.61 15.62 -18.61
C HIS A 319 0.99 16.40 -17.44
N LYS A 320 -0.16 15.93 -16.90
CA LYS A 320 -0.84 16.56 -15.74
C LYS A 320 0.02 16.58 -14.49
N THR A 321 0.82 15.53 -14.26
CA THR A 321 1.77 15.45 -13.14
C THR A 321 3.05 16.25 -13.38
N ARG A 322 3.11 17.10 -14.42
CA ARG A 322 4.31 17.84 -14.80
C ARG A 322 5.54 16.93 -14.90
N TRP A 323 5.38 15.88 -15.69
CA TRP A 323 6.43 14.86 -15.87
C TRP A 323 6.83 14.15 -14.57
N GLY A 324 5.83 13.73 -13.80
CA GLY A 324 6.00 12.99 -12.56
C GLY A 324 6.61 13.79 -11.40
N GLN A 325 6.47 15.11 -11.40
CA GLN A 325 7.01 15.98 -10.34
C GLN A 325 5.97 16.30 -9.27
N VAL A 326 4.71 16.50 -9.66
CA VAL A 326 3.65 17.00 -8.78
C VAL A 326 2.40 16.12 -8.92
N PRO A 327 1.75 15.75 -7.82
CA PRO A 327 0.48 15.03 -7.89
C PRO A 327 -0.62 15.94 -8.48
N THR A 328 -1.69 15.31 -8.98
CA THR A 328 -2.82 16.04 -9.57
C THR A 328 -3.86 16.47 -8.54
N ARG A 329 -3.72 16.00 -7.27
CA ARG A 329 -4.66 16.26 -6.16
C ARG A 329 -3.96 16.26 -4.80
#